data_35a60fc5efee8005cd3391bd49c9b342
#
_entry.id   35a60fc5efee8005cd3391bd49c9b342
#
_cell.length_a   1.000
_cell.length_b   1.000
_cell.length_c   1.000
_cell.angle_alpha   90.00
_cell.angle_beta   90.00
_cell.angle_gamma   90.00
#
_symmetry.space_group_name_H-M   'P 1'
#
loop_
_entity.id
_entity.type
_entity.pdbx_description
1 polymer ?
#
loop_
_entity_poly.entity_id
_entity_poly.type
_entity_poly.pdbx_seq_one_letter_code
_entity_poly.pdbx_strand_id
1 'polypeptide(L)'
;MKQYSVRKKRRKIILLRRKDNAFSKYKWVRMKDAKSMRRVKQLVHAQKVYEKGYSGRGVCAVILDTGAYLHKDLRRQIRGFKDFTSERQACYDDNGHGTHVAGIFCAGGSLQGMAPGARAIILKVLDRQGNGNTTRVLDALEWVDKNKAIYNIRILNFSVGFLPGAQDEDQREIVEKLEHLWDENVVVVAAAGNNGPAAGSVTVPGISRKIITVGASDDHSPGRNMPCGYSGMGPTGCCIVKPEIVAPGTNILSLDYRGNYYVKKSGTSMATPVVCGALALALQKKPALRPEELKLGLYLSARRDPQAKAAWGILDVDNLVDLI
;
A
#
# COMPACT_ATOMS: atom_id res chain seq x y z
N MET A 1 -44.57 -19.14 11.87
CA MET A 1 -43.22 -18.52 11.99
C MET A 1 -42.47 -18.75 10.71
N LYS A 2 -42.34 -17.71 9.83
CA LYS A 2 -41.59 -17.78 8.59
C LYS A 2 -40.17 -17.23 8.89
N GLN A 3 -39.16 -18.10 8.80
CA GLN A 3 -37.77 -17.71 8.88
C GLN A 3 -37.40 -16.90 7.61
N TYR A 4 -37.16 -15.62 7.76
CA TYR A 4 -36.55 -14.80 6.72
C TYR A 4 -35.05 -15.03 6.74
N SER A 5 -34.56 -15.82 5.78
CA SER A 5 -33.14 -15.93 5.49
C SER A 5 -32.67 -14.65 4.78
N VAL A 6 -31.97 -13.78 5.52
CA VAL A 6 -31.31 -12.60 4.93
C VAL A 6 -30.06 -13.08 4.18
N ARG A 7 -30.18 -13.28 2.89
CA ARG A 7 -29.01 -13.47 2.01
C ARG A 7 -28.25 -12.14 1.93
N LYS A 8 -27.15 -12.00 2.71
CA LYS A 8 -26.18 -10.90 2.54
C LYS A 8 -25.66 -10.92 1.09
N LYS A 9 -26.01 -9.93 0.29
CA LYS A 9 -25.48 -9.73 -1.06
C LYS A 9 -23.99 -9.37 -0.93
N ARG A 10 -23.12 -10.31 -1.26
CA ARG A 10 -21.65 -10.11 -1.31
C ARG A 10 -21.33 -9.09 -2.40
N ARG A 11 -20.88 -7.91 -2.01
CA ARG A 11 -20.40 -6.88 -2.96
C ARG A 11 -18.93 -7.12 -3.31
N LYS A 12 -18.59 -6.88 -4.59
CA LYS A 12 -17.23 -7.08 -5.12
C LYS A 12 -16.31 -5.93 -4.72
N ILE A 13 -15.19 -6.26 -4.13
CA ILE A 13 -14.02 -5.39 -4.04
C ILE A 13 -13.33 -5.46 -5.40
N ILE A 14 -12.97 -4.30 -5.92
CA ILE A 14 -12.23 -4.23 -7.19
C ILE A 14 -10.86 -3.65 -6.86
N LEU A 15 -9.79 -4.37 -7.20
CA LEU A 15 -8.50 -3.72 -7.39
C LEU A 15 -8.74 -2.52 -8.29
N LEU A 16 -8.19 -1.37 -7.93
CA LEU A 16 -8.34 -0.11 -8.65
C LEU A 16 -7.81 -0.22 -10.09
N ARG A 17 -8.50 -1.04 -10.90
CA ARG A 17 -8.27 -1.25 -12.33
C ARG A 17 -9.51 -0.91 -13.12
N ARG A 18 -9.36 -0.06 -14.15
CA ARG A 18 -10.30 -0.04 -15.27
C ARG A 18 -10.31 -1.43 -15.93
N LYS A 19 -11.50 -1.89 -16.36
CA LYS A 19 -11.67 -3.07 -17.21
C LYS A 19 -11.00 -2.82 -18.57
N ASP A 20 -9.73 -3.16 -18.67
CA ASP A 20 -9.10 -3.34 -19.97
C ASP A 20 -8.48 -4.73 -20.00
N ASN A 21 -9.09 -5.60 -20.79
CA ASN A 21 -8.61 -6.93 -21.17
C ASN A 21 -7.36 -6.81 -22.06
N ALA A 22 -6.23 -6.37 -21.50
CA ALA A 22 -4.95 -6.30 -22.19
C ALA A 22 -3.90 -7.15 -21.48
N PHE A 23 -4.10 -8.46 -21.47
CA PHE A 23 -3.15 -9.44 -20.93
C PHE A 23 -1.84 -9.57 -21.73
N SER A 24 -1.58 -8.74 -22.76
CA SER A 24 -0.53 -9.05 -23.74
C SER A 24 0.63 -8.07 -23.90
N LYS A 25 0.86 -7.07 -23.02
CA LYS A 25 1.95 -6.09 -23.25
C LYS A 25 2.78 -5.69 -22.03
N TYR A 26 3.11 -6.61 -21.12
CA TYR A 26 4.17 -6.30 -20.16
C TYR A 26 5.54 -6.61 -20.80
N LYS A 27 6.31 -5.56 -21.10
CA LYS A 27 7.72 -5.73 -21.49
C LYS A 27 8.52 -6.15 -20.25
N TRP A 28 9.12 -7.34 -20.31
CA TRP A 28 10.09 -7.82 -19.34
C TRP A 28 11.31 -6.90 -19.30
N VAL A 29 11.71 -6.49 -18.11
CA VAL A 29 12.89 -5.63 -17.93
C VAL A 29 13.99 -6.45 -17.29
N ARG A 30 15.17 -6.50 -17.92
CA ARG A 30 16.38 -7.09 -17.32
C ARG A 30 16.96 -6.13 -16.29
N MET A 31 17.64 -6.66 -15.27
CA MET A 31 18.23 -5.88 -14.16
C MET A 31 19.13 -4.71 -14.57
N LYS A 32 19.74 -4.75 -15.77
CA LYS A 32 20.58 -3.62 -16.26
C LYS A 32 19.81 -2.30 -16.37
N ASP A 33 18.48 -2.37 -16.43
CA ASP A 33 17.57 -1.21 -16.51
C ASP A 33 16.95 -0.85 -15.13
N ALA A 34 17.49 -1.35 -14.04
CA ALA A 34 16.96 -1.23 -12.67
C ALA A 34 17.07 0.19 -12.07
N LYS A 35 16.98 1.24 -12.90
CA LYS A 35 17.00 2.64 -12.45
C LYS A 35 15.75 3.02 -11.62
N SER A 36 14.68 2.20 -11.61
CA SER A 36 13.38 2.62 -11.12
C SER A 36 13.30 2.75 -9.59
N MET A 37 13.73 1.75 -8.79
CA MET A 37 13.70 1.92 -7.32
C MET A 37 14.78 2.91 -6.84
N ARG A 38 15.91 3.01 -7.53
CA ARG A 38 16.90 4.08 -7.30
C ARG A 38 16.28 5.45 -7.57
N ARG A 39 15.53 5.60 -8.68
CA ARG A 39 14.76 6.82 -8.98
C ARG A 39 13.77 7.13 -7.86
N VAL A 40 12.97 6.15 -7.40
CA VAL A 40 12.01 6.35 -6.30
C VAL A 40 12.73 6.87 -5.06
N LYS A 41 13.81 6.21 -4.62
CA LYS A 41 14.61 6.60 -3.45
C LYS A 41 15.21 8.00 -3.58
N GLN A 42 15.63 8.39 -4.79
CA GLN A 42 16.11 9.76 -5.06
C GLN A 42 14.99 10.81 -4.98
N LEU A 43 13.81 10.51 -5.56
CA LEU A 43 12.67 11.44 -5.57
C LEU A 43 12.11 11.71 -4.17
N VAL A 44 12.20 10.73 -3.27
CA VAL A 44 11.76 10.87 -1.87
C VAL A 44 12.92 11.17 -0.91
N HIS A 45 14.09 11.56 -1.41
CA HIS A 45 15.28 11.91 -0.62
C HIS A 45 15.60 10.87 0.46
N ALA A 46 15.79 9.59 0.10
CA ALA A 46 16.06 8.54 1.06
C ALA A 46 17.56 8.17 1.16
N GLN A 47 18.46 8.94 0.57
CA GLN A 47 19.87 8.56 0.44
C GLN A 47 20.60 8.57 1.79
N LYS A 48 20.48 9.65 2.54
CA LYS A 48 21.18 9.82 3.83
C LYS A 48 20.74 8.78 4.87
N VAL A 49 19.47 8.39 4.84
CA VAL A 49 18.92 7.37 5.74
C VAL A 49 19.61 6.02 5.53
N TYR A 50 19.85 5.63 4.27
CA TYR A 50 20.59 4.39 3.99
C TYR A 50 22.09 4.50 4.33
N GLU A 51 22.71 5.67 4.13
CA GLU A 51 24.10 5.94 4.54
C GLU A 51 24.28 5.83 6.05
N LYS A 52 23.25 6.20 6.83
CA LYS A 52 23.17 6.01 8.29
C LYS A 52 22.90 4.55 8.70
N GLY A 53 22.75 3.61 7.75
CA GLY A 53 22.54 2.18 7.99
C GLY A 53 21.09 1.75 8.27
N TYR A 54 20.12 2.64 8.10
CA TYR A 54 18.72 2.27 8.28
C TYR A 54 18.21 1.46 7.07
N SER A 55 17.46 0.39 7.35
CA SER A 55 16.94 -0.53 6.34
C SER A 55 15.53 -1.04 6.66
N GLY A 56 14.93 -0.59 7.76
CA GLY A 56 13.66 -1.08 8.30
C GLY A 56 13.81 -2.36 9.15
N ARG A 57 15.04 -2.69 9.60
CA ARG A 57 15.28 -3.86 10.45
C ARG A 57 14.45 -3.78 11.75
N GLY A 58 13.87 -4.94 12.13
CA GLY A 58 13.03 -5.03 13.34
C GLY A 58 11.57 -4.68 13.11
N VAL A 59 11.20 -4.14 11.93
CA VAL A 59 9.84 -3.77 11.61
C VAL A 59 9.15 -4.85 10.79
N CYS A 60 7.93 -5.21 11.20
CA CYS A 60 7.04 -6.10 10.46
C CYS A 60 5.83 -5.31 9.94
N ALA A 61 5.53 -5.46 8.65
CA ALA A 61 4.32 -4.93 8.03
C ALA A 61 3.42 -6.05 7.55
N VAL A 62 2.11 -5.80 7.58
CA VAL A 62 1.12 -6.63 6.88
C VAL A 62 0.79 -5.99 5.54
N ILE A 63 0.66 -6.79 4.50
CA ILE A 63 0.22 -6.39 3.16
C ILE A 63 -1.04 -7.19 2.83
N LEU A 64 -2.19 -6.49 2.74
CA LEU A 64 -3.46 -7.05 2.27
C LEU A 64 -3.53 -6.88 0.75
N ASP A 65 -3.48 -8.00 -0.02
CA ASP A 65 -3.39 -7.93 -1.47
C ASP A 65 -3.76 -9.27 -2.16
N THR A 66 -3.25 -9.52 -3.37
CA THR A 66 -3.47 -10.73 -4.18
C THR A 66 -2.57 -11.91 -3.78
N GLY A 67 -1.71 -11.76 -2.78
CA GLY A 67 -0.71 -12.73 -2.41
C GLY A 67 0.72 -12.25 -2.66
N ALA A 68 1.70 -13.15 -2.59
CA ALA A 68 3.07 -12.87 -3.02
C ALA A 68 3.72 -14.13 -3.62
N TYR A 69 4.45 -13.94 -4.72
CA TYR A 69 5.36 -14.94 -5.25
C TYR A 69 6.70 -14.89 -4.48
N LEU A 70 7.23 -16.06 -4.14
CA LEU A 70 8.51 -16.16 -3.42
C LEU A 70 9.70 -15.86 -4.34
N HIS A 71 9.68 -14.66 -4.95
CA HIS A 71 10.76 -14.15 -5.78
C HIS A 71 12.09 -14.19 -5.02
N LYS A 72 13.21 -14.45 -5.71
CA LYS A 72 14.55 -14.53 -5.09
C LYS A 72 14.90 -13.30 -4.24
N ASP A 73 14.43 -12.11 -4.63
CA ASP A 73 14.67 -10.85 -3.91
C ASP A 73 13.67 -10.60 -2.78
N LEU A 74 12.63 -11.43 -2.62
CA LEU A 74 11.56 -11.21 -1.64
C LEU A 74 11.46 -12.33 -0.59
N ARG A 75 11.77 -13.57 -0.95
CA ARG A 75 11.49 -14.76 -0.13
C ARG A 75 12.06 -14.71 1.30
N ARG A 76 13.16 -13.98 1.51
CA ARG A 76 13.78 -13.82 2.83
C ARG A 76 13.08 -12.79 3.71
N GLN A 77 12.29 -11.90 3.12
CA GLN A 77 11.54 -10.85 3.80
C GLN A 77 10.14 -11.32 4.21
N ILE A 78 9.58 -12.35 3.54
CA ILE A 78 8.27 -12.90 3.91
C ILE A 78 8.40 -13.68 5.22
N ARG A 79 7.66 -13.23 6.24
CA ARG A 79 7.60 -13.85 7.57
C ARG A 79 6.39 -14.75 7.75
N GLY A 80 5.32 -14.50 7.01
CA GLY A 80 4.08 -15.25 7.08
C GLY A 80 3.18 -15.01 5.87
N PHE A 81 2.26 -15.95 5.68
CA PHE A 81 1.26 -15.88 4.62
C PHE A 81 -0.05 -16.48 5.14
N LYS A 82 -1.17 -15.86 4.79
CA LYS A 82 -2.50 -16.46 4.99
C LYS A 82 -3.40 -16.11 3.81
N ASP A 83 -4.11 -17.14 3.32
CA ASP A 83 -5.08 -17.01 2.23
C ASP A 83 -6.50 -16.96 2.80
N PHE A 84 -7.24 -15.90 2.48
CA PHE A 84 -8.65 -15.72 2.79
C PHE A 84 -9.55 -15.97 1.57
N THR A 85 -8.94 -16.31 0.43
CA THR A 85 -9.67 -16.62 -0.82
C THR A 85 -9.88 -18.11 -1.04
N SER A 86 -9.00 -18.93 -0.44
CA SER A 86 -9.02 -20.39 -0.47
C SER A 86 -8.32 -20.96 0.76
N GLU A 87 -8.30 -22.27 0.91
CA GLU A 87 -7.62 -22.97 2.01
C GLU A 87 -6.13 -23.24 1.75
N ARG A 88 -5.55 -22.62 0.73
CA ARG A 88 -4.17 -22.88 0.32
C ARG A 88 -3.18 -22.29 1.32
N GLN A 89 -2.28 -23.13 1.85
CA GLN A 89 -1.31 -22.74 2.88
C GLN A 89 0.00 -22.19 2.31
N ALA A 90 0.40 -22.64 1.12
CA ALA A 90 1.66 -22.19 0.50
C ALA A 90 1.53 -20.75 -0.01
N CYS A 91 2.54 -19.93 0.26
CA CYS A 91 2.58 -18.56 -0.24
C CYS A 91 2.64 -18.53 -1.78
N TYR A 92 1.68 -17.84 -2.39
CA TYR A 92 1.57 -17.68 -3.83
C TYR A 92 0.90 -16.36 -4.20
N ASP A 93 1.03 -16.00 -5.48
CA ASP A 93 0.31 -14.90 -6.10
C ASP A 93 -0.09 -15.33 -7.52
N ASP A 94 -1.35 -15.27 -7.85
CA ASP A 94 -1.92 -15.65 -9.15
C ASP A 94 -2.38 -14.44 -9.98
N ASN A 95 -2.08 -13.22 -9.50
CA ASN A 95 -2.35 -11.93 -10.16
C ASN A 95 -1.06 -11.12 -10.38
N GLY A 96 -0.20 -11.04 -9.35
CA GLY A 96 1.07 -10.33 -9.34
C GLY A 96 0.99 -8.87 -8.88
N HIS A 97 -0.14 -8.41 -8.33
CA HIS A 97 -0.23 -7.08 -7.73
C HIS A 97 0.46 -7.07 -6.37
N GLY A 98 0.15 -8.02 -5.49
CA GLY A 98 0.73 -8.11 -4.16
C GLY A 98 2.23 -8.40 -4.18
N THR A 99 2.71 -9.24 -5.10
CA THR A 99 4.15 -9.45 -5.33
C THR A 99 4.88 -8.15 -5.65
N HIS A 100 4.26 -7.31 -6.50
CA HIS A 100 4.83 -6.02 -6.89
C HIS A 100 4.85 -5.04 -5.71
N VAL A 101 3.76 -4.94 -4.96
CA VAL A 101 3.63 -4.10 -3.75
C VAL A 101 4.65 -4.50 -2.69
N ALA A 102 4.74 -5.81 -2.37
CA ALA A 102 5.71 -6.33 -1.41
C ALA A 102 7.16 -6.05 -1.84
N GLY A 103 7.43 -6.13 -3.15
CA GLY A 103 8.74 -5.80 -3.70
C GLY A 103 9.13 -4.34 -3.52
N ILE A 104 8.20 -3.40 -3.70
CA ILE A 104 8.42 -1.96 -3.44
C ILE A 104 8.72 -1.74 -1.95
N PHE A 105 7.97 -2.38 -1.08
CA PHE A 105 8.14 -2.24 0.37
C PHE A 105 9.48 -2.79 0.81
N CYS A 106 9.77 -4.08 0.60
CA CYS A 106 10.84 -4.75 1.32
C CYS A 106 11.73 -5.70 0.52
N ALA A 107 11.69 -5.72 -0.83
CA ALA A 107 12.64 -6.55 -1.57
C ALA A 107 14.09 -6.30 -1.07
N GLY A 108 14.85 -7.36 -0.82
CA GLY A 108 16.18 -7.29 -0.19
C GLY A 108 17.26 -8.03 -0.99
N GLY A 109 17.11 -8.12 -2.31
CA GLY A 109 18.06 -8.77 -3.19
C GLY A 109 18.67 -7.80 -4.23
N SER A 110 18.69 -8.26 -5.47
CA SER A 110 19.19 -7.44 -6.59
C SER A 110 18.33 -6.18 -6.79
N LEU A 111 17.02 -6.27 -6.65
CA LEU A 111 16.16 -5.13 -6.45
C LEU A 111 16.02 -4.91 -4.93
N GLN A 112 16.26 -3.68 -4.49
CA GLN A 112 16.07 -3.28 -3.10
C GLN A 112 14.87 -2.36 -2.99
N GLY A 113 13.84 -2.81 -2.25
CA GLY A 113 12.70 -2.01 -1.86
C GLY A 113 13.06 -0.84 -0.96
N MET A 114 12.06 -0.14 -0.48
CA MET A 114 12.25 1.03 0.40
C MET A 114 12.80 0.66 1.78
N ALA A 115 12.40 -0.50 2.32
CA ALA A 115 12.85 -1.01 3.61
C ALA A 115 13.37 -2.45 3.50
N PRO A 116 14.55 -2.67 2.88
CA PRO A 116 15.03 -4.03 2.53
C PRO A 116 15.35 -4.91 3.74
N GLY A 117 15.47 -4.34 4.93
CA GLY A 117 15.63 -5.06 6.19
C GLY A 117 14.32 -5.38 6.92
N ALA A 118 13.21 -4.82 6.48
CA ALA A 118 11.89 -5.07 7.06
C ALA A 118 11.37 -6.47 6.71
N ARG A 119 10.33 -6.91 7.44
CA ARG A 119 9.60 -8.16 7.20
C ARG A 119 8.18 -7.87 6.77
N ALA A 120 7.62 -8.76 5.95
CA ALA A 120 6.25 -8.68 5.51
C ALA A 120 5.47 -9.95 5.83
N ILE A 121 4.23 -9.80 6.28
CA ILE A 121 3.22 -10.85 6.33
C ILE A 121 2.22 -10.54 5.22
N ILE A 122 1.94 -11.52 4.40
CA ILE A 122 1.06 -11.37 3.24
C ILE A 122 -0.29 -11.99 3.56
N LEU A 123 -1.34 -11.18 3.50
CA LEU A 123 -2.72 -11.64 3.64
C LEU A 123 -3.39 -11.55 2.26
N LYS A 124 -3.63 -12.71 1.66
CA LYS A 124 -4.30 -12.77 0.37
C LYS A 124 -5.81 -12.65 0.57
N VAL A 125 -6.35 -11.48 0.24
CA VAL A 125 -7.79 -11.16 0.30
C VAL A 125 -8.41 -11.00 -1.09
N LEU A 126 -7.58 -10.90 -2.12
CA LEU A 126 -7.98 -10.71 -3.51
C LEU A 126 -7.66 -11.96 -4.34
N ASP A 127 -8.58 -12.31 -5.24
CA ASP A 127 -8.46 -13.43 -6.15
C ASP A 127 -7.53 -13.15 -7.34
N ARG A 128 -7.44 -14.11 -8.26
CA ARG A 128 -6.65 -14.03 -9.50
C ARG A 128 -7.02 -12.83 -10.37
N GLN A 129 -8.27 -12.39 -10.37
CA GLN A 129 -8.75 -11.24 -11.13
C GLN A 129 -8.49 -9.92 -10.38
N GLY A 130 -8.06 -10.00 -9.12
CA GLY A 130 -7.91 -8.85 -8.23
C GLY A 130 -9.24 -8.41 -7.61
N ASN A 131 -10.23 -9.29 -7.59
CA ASN A 131 -11.48 -9.06 -6.89
C ASN A 131 -11.40 -9.65 -5.48
N GLY A 132 -12.08 -9.00 -4.56
CA GLY A 132 -12.30 -9.50 -3.20
C GLY A 132 -13.72 -9.24 -2.76
N ASN A 133 -13.99 -9.46 -1.48
CA ASN A 133 -15.22 -9.07 -0.83
C ASN A 133 -14.92 -8.53 0.57
N THR A 134 -15.85 -7.82 1.14
CA THR A 134 -15.75 -7.19 2.47
C THR A 134 -15.50 -8.21 3.56
N THR A 135 -16.16 -9.37 3.54
CA THR A 135 -15.97 -10.45 4.53
C THR A 135 -14.51 -10.88 4.61
N ARG A 136 -13.85 -11.15 3.47
CA ARG A 136 -12.42 -11.56 3.46
C ARG A 136 -11.50 -10.49 4.02
N VAL A 137 -11.82 -9.21 3.79
CA VAL A 137 -11.04 -8.11 4.35
C VAL A 137 -11.26 -8.01 5.84
N LEU A 138 -12.50 -8.11 6.32
CA LEU A 138 -12.83 -8.10 7.74
C LEU A 138 -12.15 -9.26 8.48
N ASP A 139 -12.21 -10.48 7.93
CA ASP A 139 -11.54 -11.66 8.49
C ASP A 139 -10.01 -11.46 8.56
N ALA A 140 -9.43 -10.83 7.53
CA ALA A 140 -8.00 -10.52 7.52
C ALA A 140 -7.63 -9.45 8.55
N LEU A 141 -8.45 -8.40 8.73
CA LEU A 141 -8.23 -7.37 9.74
C LEU A 141 -8.37 -7.95 11.16
N GLU A 142 -9.32 -8.83 11.38
CA GLU A 142 -9.46 -9.57 12.65
C GLU A 142 -8.23 -10.45 12.92
N TRP A 143 -7.70 -11.10 11.89
CA TRP A 143 -6.46 -11.85 12.01
C TRP A 143 -5.28 -10.95 12.39
N VAL A 144 -5.16 -9.76 11.78
CA VAL A 144 -4.13 -8.77 12.14
C VAL A 144 -4.24 -8.40 13.61
N ASP A 145 -5.44 -8.08 14.07
CA ASP A 145 -5.70 -7.69 15.45
C ASP A 145 -5.26 -8.77 16.46
N LYS A 146 -5.64 -10.02 16.21
CA LYS A 146 -5.25 -11.17 17.05
C LYS A 146 -3.76 -11.49 17.03
N ASN A 147 -3.05 -11.11 15.96
CA ASN A 147 -1.66 -11.53 15.75
C ASN A 147 -0.64 -10.38 15.82
N LYS A 148 -1.09 -9.12 15.97
CA LYS A 148 -0.21 -7.94 15.96
C LYS A 148 0.92 -8.00 16.98
N ALA A 149 0.64 -8.47 18.19
CA ALA A 149 1.65 -8.63 19.23
C ALA A 149 2.63 -9.78 18.94
N ILE A 150 2.12 -10.94 18.48
CA ILE A 150 2.92 -12.14 18.20
C ILE A 150 3.98 -11.86 17.13
N TYR A 151 3.62 -11.12 16.09
CA TYR A 151 4.50 -10.83 14.97
C TYR A 151 5.15 -9.45 15.05
N ASN A 152 4.85 -8.66 16.09
CA ASN A 152 5.25 -7.25 16.20
C ASN A 152 4.86 -6.45 14.94
N ILE A 153 3.59 -6.56 14.55
CA ILE A 153 3.04 -5.86 13.38
C ILE A 153 2.92 -4.37 13.72
N ARG A 154 3.62 -3.53 12.98
CA ARG A 154 3.65 -2.09 13.21
C ARG A 154 3.06 -1.28 12.06
N ILE A 155 2.94 -1.87 10.87
CA ILE A 155 2.44 -1.19 9.67
C ILE A 155 1.45 -2.11 8.97
N LEU A 156 0.36 -1.55 8.47
CA LEU A 156 -0.59 -2.20 7.59
C LEU A 156 -0.65 -1.43 6.26
N ASN A 157 -0.21 -2.08 5.18
CA ASN A 157 -0.34 -1.59 3.81
C ASN A 157 -1.68 -2.03 3.22
N PHE A 158 -2.56 -1.09 2.98
CA PHE A 158 -3.88 -1.32 2.43
C PHE A 158 -3.97 -0.76 1.00
N SER A 159 -3.55 -1.56 0.02
CA SER A 159 -3.56 -1.17 -1.41
C SER A 159 -4.84 -1.61 -2.14
N VAL A 160 -5.90 -1.83 -1.39
CA VAL A 160 -7.24 -2.21 -1.86
C VAL A 160 -8.18 -1.03 -1.62
N GLY A 161 -9.13 -0.79 -2.50
CA GLY A 161 -10.08 0.30 -2.31
C GLY A 161 -11.46 -0.03 -2.85
N PHE A 162 -12.45 0.61 -2.25
CA PHE A 162 -13.84 0.56 -2.67
C PHE A 162 -14.28 1.93 -3.17
N LEU A 163 -15.14 1.96 -4.17
CA LEU A 163 -15.82 3.21 -4.51
C LEU A 163 -16.74 3.60 -3.35
N PRO A 164 -16.73 4.87 -2.91
CA PRO A 164 -17.62 5.31 -1.87
C PRO A 164 -19.09 5.04 -2.25
N GLY A 165 -19.80 4.31 -1.43
CA GLY A 165 -21.23 4.09 -1.52
C GLY A 165 -21.90 4.73 -0.33
N ALA A 166 -22.96 5.52 -0.52
CA ALA A 166 -23.50 6.41 0.49
C ALA A 166 -24.00 5.74 1.79
N GLN A 167 -24.21 4.41 1.83
CA GLN A 167 -24.71 3.68 3.01
C GLN A 167 -24.25 2.23 3.05
N ASP A 168 -22.94 1.98 2.86
CA ASP A 168 -22.41 0.61 2.89
C ASP A 168 -21.91 0.28 4.30
N GLU A 169 -22.70 -0.46 5.08
CA GLU A 169 -22.36 -0.88 6.45
C GLU A 169 -21.03 -1.65 6.48
N ASP A 170 -20.81 -2.54 5.52
CA ASP A 170 -19.58 -3.29 5.42
C ASP A 170 -18.34 -2.39 5.24
N GLN A 171 -18.47 -1.29 4.47
CA GLN A 171 -17.39 -0.32 4.28
C GLN A 171 -17.11 0.48 5.56
N ARG A 172 -18.15 0.80 6.33
CA ARG A 172 -17.99 1.45 7.64
C ARG A 172 -17.27 0.53 8.61
N GLU A 173 -17.69 -0.74 8.70
CA GLU A 173 -17.04 -1.72 9.58
C GLU A 173 -15.54 -1.89 9.24
N ILE A 174 -15.16 -1.90 7.95
CA ILE A 174 -13.76 -1.92 7.54
C ILE A 174 -13.02 -0.68 8.05
N VAL A 175 -13.61 0.52 7.90
CA VAL A 175 -12.99 1.76 8.39
C VAL A 175 -12.82 1.70 9.91
N GLU A 176 -13.85 1.31 10.65
CA GLU A 176 -13.82 1.17 12.11
C GLU A 176 -12.74 0.20 12.59
N LYS A 177 -12.63 -0.97 11.94
CA LYS A 177 -11.55 -1.93 12.27
C LYS A 177 -10.15 -1.41 11.96
N LEU A 178 -9.99 -0.64 10.88
CA LEU A 178 -8.71 -0.01 10.55
C LEU A 178 -8.35 1.11 11.55
N GLU A 179 -9.34 1.88 11.99
CA GLU A 179 -9.17 2.90 13.01
C GLU A 179 -8.90 2.29 14.40
N HIS A 180 -9.51 1.14 14.72
CA HIS A 180 -9.18 0.36 15.90
C HIS A 180 -7.72 -0.13 15.86
N LEU A 181 -7.25 -0.71 14.74
CA LEU A 181 -5.86 -1.14 14.59
C LEU A 181 -4.87 0.03 14.75
N TRP A 182 -5.26 1.22 14.29
CA TRP A 182 -4.48 2.44 14.51
C TRP A 182 -4.34 2.76 16.00
N ASP A 183 -5.43 2.70 16.77
CA ASP A 183 -5.42 2.88 18.24
C ASP A 183 -4.57 1.83 18.95
N GLU A 184 -4.52 0.63 18.38
CA GLU A 184 -3.71 -0.50 18.83
C GLU A 184 -2.27 -0.48 18.31
N ASN A 185 -1.78 0.70 17.95
CA ASN A 185 -0.38 0.98 17.58
C ASN A 185 0.07 0.34 16.23
N VAL A 186 -0.85 0.09 15.31
CA VAL A 186 -0.56 -0.32 13.93
C VAL A 186 -0.80 0.86 12.99
N VAL A 187 0.25 1.35 12.36
CA VAL A 187 0.12 2.45 11.37
C VAL A 187 -0.57 1.93 10.11
N VAL A 188 -1.74 2.45 9.83
CA VAL A 188 -2.52 2.09 8.63
C VAL A 188 -2.24 3.08 7.51
N VAL A 189 -1.81 2.55 6.37
CA VAL A 189 -1.49 3.34 5.16
C VAL A 189 -2.34 2.81 4.01
N ALA A 190 -3.20 3.66 3.47
CA ALA A 190 -4.15 3.30 2.41
C ALA A 190 -3.86 4.04 1.10
N ALA A 191 -4.13 3.39 -0.02
CA ALA A 191 -4.09 4.02 -1.34
C ALA A 191 -5.28 4.98 -1.53
N ALA A 192 -5.05 6.15 -2.13
CA ALA A 192 -6.09 7.12 -2.44
C ALA A 192 -7.07 6.63 -3.52
N GLY A 193 -6.68 5.64 -4.31
CA GLY A 193 -7.44 5.19 -5.46
C GLY A 193 -6.96 5.78 -6.78
N ASN A 194 -7.45 5.21 -7.88
CA ASN A 194 -7.02 5.57 -9.24
C ASN A 194 -8.19 6.14 -10.07
N ASN A 195 -9.13 6.82 -9.40
CA ASN A 195 -10.35 7.38 -10.02
C ASN A 195 -10.28 8.91 -10.19
N GLY A 196 -9.10 9.51 -9.96
CA GLY A 196 -8.86 10.93 -10.21
C GLY A 196 -8.96 11.29 -11.70
N PRO A 197 -8.89 12.58 -12.01
CA PRO A 197 -8.58 13.73 -11.14
C PRO A 197 -9.80 14.38 -10.47
N ALA A 198 -11.01 13.84 -10.62
CA ALA A 198 -12.21 14.46 -10.08
C ALA A 198 -12.16 14.59 -8.54
N ALA A 199 -12.70 15.69 -8.01
CA ALA A 199 -12.88 15.86 -6.57
C ALA A 199 -13.80 14.77 -6.01
N GLY A 200 -13.55 14.34 -4.76
CA GLY A 200 -14.31 13.27 -4.12
C GLY A 200 -14.01 11.86 -4.63
N SER A 201 -12.95 11.68 -5.43
CA SER A 201 -12.59 10.38 -6.02
C SER A 201 -11.71 9.49 -5.14
N VAL A 202 -11.41 9.92 -3.91
CA VAL A 202 -10.70 9.09 -2.92
C VAL A 202 -11.55 7.88 -2.55
N THR A 203 -10.94 6.70 -2.58
CA THR A 203 -11.63 5.44 -2.25
C THR A 203 -11.65 5.16 -0.76
N VAL A 204 -12.63 4.38 -0.30
CA VAL A 204 -12.64 3.81 1.06
C VAL A 204 -11.56 2.74 1.13
N PRO A 205 -10.75 2.67 2.20
CA PRO A 205 -10.84 3.42 3.46
C PRO A 205 -10.08 4.75 3.48
N GLY A 206 -9.47 5.19 2.39
CA GLY A 206 -8.68 6.43 2.31
C GLY A 206 -9.41 7.71 2.73
N ILE A 207 -10.74 7.68 2.85
CA ILE A 207 -11.55 8.79 3.34
C ILE A 207 -11.46 9.01 4.87
N SER A 208 -10.97 8.03 5.64
CA SER A 208 -10.87 8.13 7.09
C SER A 208 -9.92 9.25 7.51
N ARG A 209 -10.31 10.03 8.54
CA ARG A 209 -9.46 11.09 9.13
C ARG A 209 -8.21 10.55 9.80
N LYS A 210 -8.30 9.34 10.33
CA LYS A 210 -7.31 8.76 11.22
C LYS A 210 -6.12 8.17 10.48
N ILE A 211 -6.38 7.37 9.45
CA ILE A 211 -5.36 6.67 8.70
C ILE A 211 -4.61 7.58 7.70
N ILE A 212 -3.45 7.14 7.26
CA ILE A 212 -2.64 7.84 6.24
C ILE A 212 -3.11 7.42 4.86
N THR A 213 -3.49 8.38 4.01
CA THR A 213 -3.89 8.13 2.63
C THR A 213 -2.83 8.66 1.67
N VAL A 214 -2.43 7.82 0.73
CA VAL A 214 -1.30 8.07 -0.17
C VAL A 214 -1.77 8.21 -1.61
N GLY A 215 -1.43 9.33 -2.22
CA GLY A 215 -1.58 9.59 -3.65
C GLY A 215 -0.28 9.37 -4.42
N ALA A 216 -0.35 9.47 -5.76
CA ALA A 216 0.81 9.41 -6.64
C ALA A 216 1.32 10.82 -6.96
N SER A 217 2.63 11.08 -6.74
CA SER A 217 3.26 12.39 -7.01
C SER A 217 3.62 12.61 -8.48
N ASP A 218 3.65 11.56 -9.28
CA ASP A 218 4.10 11.57 -10.66
C ASP A 218 3.01 11.08 -11.65
N ASP A 219 1.75 11.36 -11.32
CA ASP A 219 0.57 10.96 -12.09
C ASP A 219 0.27 11.91 -13.28
N HIS A 220 0.98 13.02 -13.40
CA HIS A 220 0.85 13.98 -14.50
C HIS A 220 1.42 13.47 -15.84
N SER A 221 2.30 12.46 -15.79
CA SER A 221 2.90 11.82 -16.97
C SER A 221 2.87 10.29 -16.87
N PRO A 222 1.68 9.66 -16.73
CA PRO A 222 1.56 8.25 -16.37
C PRO A 222 1.90 7.26 -17.49
N GLY A 223 2.17 7.74 -18.71
CA GLY A 223 2.38 6.90 -19.88
C GLY A 223 1.08 6.35 -20.47
N ARG A 224 1.17 5.31 -21.33
CA ARG A 224 0.03 4.83 -22.13
C ARG A 224 -1.09 4.11 -21.34
N ASN A 225 -0.84 3.66 -20.12
CA ASN A 225 -1.73 2.72 -19.42
C ASN A 225 -2.60 3.36 -18.33
N MET A 226 -2.38 4.62 -17.99
CA MET A 226 -3.13 5.34 -16.97
C MET A 226 -3.48 6.75 -17.47
N PRO A 227 -4.65 7.28 -17.12
CA PRO A 227 -4.97 8.67 -17.44
C PRO A 227 -4.08 9.63 -16.66
N CYS A 228 -3.88 10.82 -17.20
CA CYS A 228 -3.20 11.90 -16.49
C CYS A 228 -4.03 12.27 -15.24
N GLY A 229 -3.36 12.46 -14.10
CA GLY A 229 -4.02 12.78 -12.83
C GLY A 229 -4.88 11.64 -12.26
N TYR A 230 -4.49 10.40 -12.45
CA TYR A 230 -5.28 9.24 -12.01
C TYR A 230 -5.43 9.14 -10.48
N SER A 231 -4.56 9.77 -9.71
CA SER A 231 -4.60 9.72 -8.25
C SER A 231 -5.92 10.25 -7.71
N GLY A 232 -6.55 9.50 -6.81
CA GLY A 232 -7.79 9.93 -6.14
C GLY A 232 -7.58 11.21 -5.34
N MET A 233 -8.56 12.11 -5.38
CA MET A 233 -8.49 13.44 -4.78
C MET A 233 -9.73 13.75 -3.94
N GLY A 234 -9.49 14.43 -2.79
CA GLY A 234 -10.53 15.07 -1.98
C GLY A 234 -11.07 16.37 -2.60
N PRO A 235 -11.89 17.09 -1.86
CA PRO A 235 -12.30 16.78 -0.49
C PRO A 235 -13.18 15.54 -0.40
N THR A 236 -13.18 14.89 0.76
CA THR A 236 -14.11 13.80 1.08
C THR A 236 -15.50 14.37 1.40
N GLY A 237 -16.51 13.51 1.49
CA GLY A 237 -17.85 13.91 1.90
C GLY A 237 -17.92 14.62 3.27
N CYS A 238 -16.88 14.46 4.12
CA CYS A 238 -16.71 15.20 5.38
C CYS A 238 -15.80 16.43 5.24
N CYS A 239 -15.63 16.99 4.06
CA CYS A 239 -14.79 18.16 3.76
C CYS A 239 -13.30 18.02 4.17
N ILE A 240 -12.78 16.78 4.23
CA ILE A 240 -11.38 16.54 4.56
C ILE A 240 -10.55 16.52 3.28
N VAL A 241 -9.44 17.24 3.29
CA VAL A 241 -8.49 17.21 2.19
C VAL A 241 -7.69 15.90 2.23
N LYS A 242 -7.79 15.14 1.16
CA LYS A 242 -7.09 13.86 0.92
C LYS A 242 -6.53 13.84 -0.51
N PRO A 243 -5.48 13.08 -0.79
CA PRO A 243 -4.62 12.33 0.15
C PRO A 243 -3.81 13.27 1.04
N GLU A 244 -3.34 12.78 2.19
CA GLU A 244 -2.44 13.56 3.06
C GLU A 244 -1.09 13.77 2.41
N ILE A 245 -0.51 12.72 1.83
CA ILE A 245 0.84 12.73 1.28
C ILE A 245 0.86 12.04 -0.09
N VAL A 246 1.78 12.46 -0.95
CA VAL A 246 2.04 11.79 -2.23
C VAL A 246 3.47 11.23 -2.28
N ALA A 247 3.61 10.12 -3.00
CA ALA A 247 4.88 9.47 -3.28
C ALA A 247 4.91 8.95 -4.73
N PRO A 248 6.07 8.63 -5.30
CA PRO A 248 6.14 8.11 -6.66
C PRO A 248 5.30 6.84 -6.84
N GLY A 249 4.37 6.87 -7.80
CA GLY A 249 3.44 5.79 -8.09
C GLY A 249 3.40 5.39 -9.56
N THR A 250 4.12 6.11 -10.46
CA THR A 250 4.04 5.92 -11.89
C THR A 250 5.26 5.17 -12.45
N ASN A 251 5.01 4.13 -13.25
CA ASN A 251 6.05 3.31 -13.90
C ASN A 251 7.08 2.73 -12.90
N ILE A 252 6.62 2.35 -11.72
CA ILE A 252 7.47 1.79 -10.67
C ILE A 252 7.90 0.38 -11.04
N LEU A 253 9.22 0.16 -11.10
CA LEU A 253 9.78 -1.18 -11.32
C LEU A 253 9.79 -1.96 -10.02
N SER A 254 9.21 -3.16 -10.04
CA SER A 254 9.26 -4.10 -8.92
C SER A 254 9.14 -5.54 -9.43
N LEU A 255 8.91 -6.48 -8.52
CA LEU A 255 8.94 -7.90 -8.76
C LEU A 255 7.74 -8.38 -9.59
N ASP A 256 7.98 -9.37 -10.47
CA ASP A 256 6.93 -10.09 -11.19
C ASP A 256 6.64 -11.43 -10.48
N TYR A 257 5.39 -11.89 -10.52
CA TYR A 257 4.95 -13.16 -9.95
C TYR A 257 5.20 -14.38 -10.84
N ARG A 258 5.56 -14.18 -12.11
CA ARG A 258 5.77 -15.24 -13.11
C ARG A 258 7.21 -15.73 -13.17
N GLY A 259 7.96 -15.60 -12.08
CA GLY A 259 9.36 -15.99 -11.96
C GLY A 259 10.23 -14.87 -11.40
N ASN A 260 11.54 -14.99 -11.58
CA ASN A 260 12.49 -13.99 -11.06
C ASN A 260 12.70 -12.82 -12.01
N TYR A 261 11.59 -12.27 -12.54
CA TYR A 261 11.57 -11.12 -13.43
C TYR A 261 11.11 -9.85 -12.71
N TYR A 262 11.17 -8.73 -13.41
CA TYR A 262 10.76 -7.43 -12.92
C TYR A 262 9.76 -6.81 -13.90
N VAL A 263 8.81 -6.05 -13.39
CA VAL A 263 7.75 -5.42 -14.16
C VAL A 263 7.47 -4.01 -13.68
N LYS A 264 7.09 -3.10 -14.57
CA LYS A 264 6.64 -1.75 -14.22
C LYS A 264 5.13 -1.72 -14.06
N LYS A 265 4.65 -1.14 -12.96
CA LYS A 265 3.23 -0.85 -12.75
C LYS A 265 3.05 0.60 -12.31
N SER A 266 1.83 1.12 -12.51
CA SER A 266 1.43 2.47 -12.07
C SER A 266 0.16 2.39 -11.25
N GLY A 267 0.03 3.27 -10.26
CA GLY A 267 -1.12 3.38 -9.39
C GLY A 267 -0.75 3.90 -8.01
N THR A 268 -1.72 4.42 -7.28
CA THR A 268 -1.55 4.78 -5.85
C THR A 268 -1.17 3.57 -4.99
N SER A 269 -1.55 2.35 -5.42
CA SER A 269 -1.10 1.09 -4.83
C SER A 269 0.43 0.88 -4.91
N MET A 270 1.15 1.58 -5.79
CA MET A 270 2.61 1.56 -5.87
C MET A 270 3.23 2.66 -5.00
N ALA A 271 2.55 3.78 -4.79
CA ALA A 271 2.98 4.86 -3.91
C ALA A 271 2.83 4.47 -2.41
N THR A 272 1.76 3.76 -2.05
CA THR A 272 1.49 3.33 -0.68
C THR A 272 2.64 2.56 -0.02
N PRO A 273 3.22 1.50 -0.64
CA PRO A 273 4.35 0.78 -0.06
C PRO A 273 5.65 1.61 0.00
N VAL A 274 5.78 2.70 -0.77
CA VAL A 274 6.90 3.64 -0.63
C VAL A 274 6.79 4.36 0.71
N VAL A 275 5.59 4.85 1.06
CA VAL A 275 5.32 5.48 2.37
C VAL A 275 5.48 4.47 3.50
N CYS A 276 4.94 3.25 3.36
CA CYS A 276 5.13 2.18 4.36
C CYS A 276 6.62 1.91 4.62
N GLY A 277 7.45 1.92 3.57
CA GLY A 277 8.89 1.74 3.69
C GLY A 277 9.57 2.90 4.43
N ALA A 278 9.19 4.14 4.18
CA ALA A 278 9.68 5.31 4.91
C ALA A 278 9.35 5.22 6.41
N LEU A 279 8.11 4.84 6.73
CA LEU A 279 7.68 4.61 8.12
C LEU A 279 8.44 3.47 8.79
N ALA A 280 8.80 2.42 8.04
CA ALA A 280 9.62 1.33 8.57
C ALA A 280 11.06 1.78 8.88
N LEU A 281 11.63 2.69 8.09
CA LEU A 281 12.93 3.30 8.39
C LEU A 281 12.87 4.16 9.65
N ALA A 282 11.80 4.94 9.80
CA ALA A 282 11.51 5.75 10.98
C ALA A 282 11.36 4.89 12.25
N LEU A 283 10.56 3.82 12.17
CA LEU A 283 10.36 2.88 13.28
C LEU A 283 11.63 2.09 13.63
N GLN A 284 12.55 1.86 12.70
CA GLN A 284 13.86 1.30 13.05
C GLN A 284 14.66 2.26 13.90
N LYS A 285 14.61 3.59 13.62
CA LYS A 285 15.31 4.60 14.43
C LYS A 285 14.69 4.72 15.82
N LYS A 286 13.37 4.80 15.90
CA LYS A 286 12.63 4.98 17.14
C LYS A 286 11.42 4.03 17.22
N PRO A 287 11.60 2.80 17.70
CA PRO A 287 10.57 1.76 17.69
C PRO A 287 9.31 2.09 18.51
N ALA A 288 9.42 2.98 19.48
CA ALA A 288 8.32 3.36 20.37
C ALA A 288 7.36 4.39 19.76
N LEU A 289 7.63 4.94 18.56
CA LEU A 289 6.76 5.93 17.93
C LEU A 289 5.35 5.37 17.72
N ARG A 290 4.37 6.17 18.11
CA ARG A 290 2.96 5.87 17.89
C ARG A 290 2.50 6.29 16.49
N PRO A 291 1.39 5.76 16.00
CA PRO A 291 0.84 6.12 14.68
C PRO A 291 0.65 7.64 14.51
N GLU A 292 0.17 8.34 15.54
CA GLU A 292 -0.05 9.78 15.50
C GLU A 292 1.28 10.56 15.37
N GLU A 293 2.33 10.13 16.06
CA GLU A 293 3.65 10.75 15.98
C GLU A 293 4.26 10.56 14.59
N LEU A 294 4.10 9.35 14.00
CA LEU A 294 4.53 9.07 12.64
C LEU A 294 3.73 9.89 11.61
N LYS A 295 2.43 10.03 11.80
CA LYS A 295 1.56 10.85 10.95
C LYS A 295 1.94 12.32 11.04
N LEU A 296 2.21 12.84 12.25
CA LEU A 296 2.71 14.19 12.46
C LEU A 296 4.11 14.39 11.84
N GLY A 297 4.99 13.40 11.99
CA GLY A 297 6.31 13.39 11.36
C GLY A 297 6.22 13.52 9.83
N LEU A 298 5.32 12.77 9.19
CA LEU A 298 5.06 12.90 7.75
C LEU A 298 4.59 14.30 7.36
N TYR A 299 3.69 14.90 8.15
CA TYR A 299 3.19 16.26 7.91
C TYR A 299 4.31 17.30 7.99
N LEU A 300 5.13 17.24 9.04
CA LEU A 300 6.19 18.21 9.29
C LEU A 300 7.38 18.08 8.33
N SER A 301 7.65 16.85 7.86
CA SER A 301 8.76 16.56 6.96
C SER A 301 8.41 16.66 5.48
N ALA A 302 7.12 16.66 5.13
CA ALA A 302 6.68 16.67 3.74
C ALA A 302 7.22 17.90 2.99
N ARG A 303 7.76 17.66 1.80
CA ARG A 303 8.22 18.72 0.93
C ARG A 303 7.03 19.34 0.20
N ARG A 304 6.77 20.60 0.47
CA ARG A 304 5.70 21.34 -0.21
C ARG A 304 6.05 21.52 -1.68
N ASP A 305 5.09 21.16 -2.53
CA ASP A 305 5.17 21.36 -3.98
C ASP A 305 3.79 21.87 -4.46
N PRO A 306 3.73 23.05 -5.07
CA PRO A 306 2.47 23.61 -5.59
C PRO A 306 1.76 22.70 -6.60
N GLN A 307 2.50 21.81 -7.27
CA GLN A 307 1.95 20.82 -8.19
C GLN A 307 1.52 19.53 -7.51
N ALA A 308 1.94 19.30 -6.25
CA ALA A 308 1.54 18.12 -5.51
C ALA A 308 0.06 18.25 -5.08
N LYS A 309 -0.76 17.36 -5.59
CA LYS A 309 -2.19 17.29 -5.28
C LYS A 309 -2.45 16.59 -3.93
N ALA A 310 -1.73 16.98 -2.91
CA ALA A 310 -1.83 16.44 -1.56
C ALA A 310 -1.87 17.57 -0.54
N ALA A 311 -2.53 17.33 0.59
CA ALA A 311 -2.66 18.32 1.66
C ALA A 311 -1.31 18.75 2.25
N TRP A 312 -0.36 17.81 2.37
CA TRP A 312 0.93 18.04 3.02
C TRP A 312 2.09 18.21 2.07
N GLY A 313 2.06 17.52 0.92
CA GLY A 313 3.10 17.57 -0.08
C GLY A 313 3.69 16.20 -0.44
N ILE A 314 4.93 16.21 -0.94
CA ILE A 314 5.66 15.01 -1.37
C ILE A 314 6.44 14.44 -0.19
N LEU A 315 6.44 13.11 -0.05
CA LEU A 315 7.24 12.38 0.93
C LEU A 315 8.73 12.77 0.85
N ASP A 316 9.31 13.10 2.00
CA ASP A 316 10.75 13.32 2.19
C ASP A 316 11.25 12.43 3.33
N VAL A 317 12.01 11.39 2.97
CA VAL A 317 12.40 10.34 3.93
C VAL A 317 13.56 10.78 4.83
N ASP A 318 14.51 11.51 4.27
CA ASP A 318 15.65 12.01 5.05
C ASP A 318 15.15 13.00 6.12
N ASN A 319 14.28 13.95 5.75
CA ASN A 319 13.68 14.88 6.69
C ASN A 319 12.80 14.17 7.73
N LEU A 320 11.99 13.17 7.32
CA LEU A 320 11.17 12.38 8.24
C LEU A 320 12.04 11.71 9.32
N VAL A 321 13.09 11.00 8.88
CA VAL A 321 13.94 10.26 9.82
C VAL A 321 14.82 11.19 10.65
N ASP A 322 15.23 12.35 10.13
CA ASP A 322 16.01 13.31 10.91
C ASP A 322 15.17 14.00 11.98
N LEU A 323 13.88 14.28 11.72
CA LEU A 323 12.95 14.92 12.62
C LEU A 323 12.60 14.09 13.88
N ILE A 324 12.50 12.75 13.72
CA ILE A 324 12.13 11.82 14.80
C ILE A 324 13.36 11.24 15.48
#